data_fbcb663a52e45fb2e98b9a2146814fc0
#
_entry.id   fbcb663a52e45fb2e98b9a2146814fc0
#
_cell.length_a   1.000
_cell.length_b   1.000
_cell.length_c   1.000
_cell.angle_alpha   90.00
_cell.angle_beta   90.00
_cell.angle_gamma   90.00
#
_symmetry.space_group_name_H-M   'P 1'
#
loop_
_entity.id
_entity.type
_entity.pdbx_description
1 polymer ?
#
loop_
_entity_poly.entity_id
_entity_poly.type
_entity_poly.pdbx_seq_one_letter_code
_entity_poly.pdbx_strand_id
1 'polypeptide(L)'
;EDIRFHDGSGPALSANARFRFTTFGFPVEAQVTEYVPPVEGEAARIAWHGWVEGDANSRLDVIHAWLFEDLPGNRVRILTQESQKGVPAQELARTVPNPMINGHQEWIVGLANAALKARG
;
A
#
# COMPACT_ATOMS: atom_id res chain seq x y z
N GLU A 1 -2.16 8.40 9.86
CA GLU A 1 -2.18 6.94 9.95
C GLU A 1 -0.95 6.45 10.72
N ASP A 2 -1.18 5.69 11.77
CA ASP A 2 -0.11 5.05 12.52
C ASP A 2 0.23 3.71 11.88
N ILE A 3 1.51 3.55 11.54
CA ILE A 3 2.01 2.27 11.05
C ILE A 3 2.86 1.64 12.15
N ARG A 4 2.54 0.41 12.50
CA ARG A 4 3.26 -0.36 13.53
C ARG A 4 3.74 -1.68 12.95
N PHE A 5 4.98 -2.02 13.26
CA PHE A 5 5.58 -3.28 12.80
C PHE A 5 5.50 -4.34 13.89
N HIS A 6 5.28 -5.58 13.47
CA HIS A 6 5.27 -6.75 14.34
C HIS A 6 6.62 -7.47 14.29
N ASP A 7 6.90 -8.25 15.31
CA ASP A 7 8.04 -9.18 15.34
C ASP A 7 9.41 -8.57 15.05
N GLY A 8 9.61 -7.31 15.46
CA GLY A 8 10.87 -6.62 15.24
C GLY A 8 11.13 -6.20 13.80
N SER A 9 10.14 -6.32 12.92
CA SER A 9 10.23 -5.80 11.56
C SER A 9 10.26 -4.27 11.56
N GLY A 10 10.75 -3.69 10.50
CA GLY A 10 10.73 -2.25 10.32
C GLY A 10 11.97 -1.53 10.84
N PRO A 11 11.97 -0.17 10.71
CA PRO A 11 10.89 0.63 10.16
C PRO A 11 10.73 0.55 8.64
N ALA A 12 11.68 -0.07 7.94
CA ALA A 12 11.59 -0.26 6.50
C ALA A 12 10.86 -1.56 6.17
N LEU A 13 10.07 -1.54 5.10
CA LEU A 13 9.41 -2.74 4.59
C LEU A 13 10.45 -3.67 3.96
N SER A 14 10.27 -4.96 4.15
CA SER A 14 11.12 -6.00 3.63
C SER A 14 10.30 -7.25 3.33
N ALA A 15 10.93 -8.27 2.74
CA ALA A 15 10.24 -9.53 2.47
C ALA A 15 9.62 -10.10 3.76
N ASN A 16 8.37 -10.51 3.68
CA ASN A 16 7.59 -11.09 4.78
C ASN A 16 7.36 -10.16 5.99
N ALA A 17 7.69 -8.87 5.89
CA ALA A 17 7.43 -7.92 6.97
C ALA A 17 5.94 -7.88 7.31
N ARG A 18 5.62 -7.84 8.60
CA ARG A 18 4.26 -7.75 9.10
C ARG A 18 4.08 -6.39 9.77
N PHE A 19 2.96 -5.74 9.45
CA PHE A 19 2.70 -4.41 9.99
C PHE A 19 1.20 -4.18 10.11
N ARG A 20 0.83 -3.12 10.81
CA ARG A 20 -0.55 -2.73 11.03
C ARG A 20 -0.69 -1.24 10.84
N PHE A 21 -1.80 -0.83 10.26
CA PHE A 21 -2.14 0.59 10.10
C PHE A 21 -3.66 0.78 10.07
N THR A 22 -4.09 2.01 10.22
CA THR A 22 -5.50 2.37 10.10
C THR A 22 -5.68 3.26 8.88
N THR A 23 -6.64 2.92 8.03
CA THR A 23 -6.97 3.71 6.87
C THR A 23 -8.47 3.62 6.60
N PHE A 24 -9.07 4.72 6.15
CA PHE A 24 -10.52 4.80 5.91
C PHE A 24 -11.36 4.31 7.10
N GLY A 25 -10.88 4.50 8.32
CA GLY A 25 -11.54 4.03 9.54
C GLY A 25 -11.39 2.54 9.83
N PHE A 26 -10.63 1.79 9.03
CA PHE A 26 -10.42 0.36 9.23
C PHE A 26 -9.04 0.08 9.82
N PRO A 27 -8.97 -0.76 10.89
CA PRO A 27 -7.69 -1.29 11.34
C PRO A 27 -7.27 -2.44 10.41
N VAL A 28 -6.12 -2.29 9.74
CA VAL A 28 -5.64 -3.23 8.74
C VAL A 28 -4.40 -3.94 9.27
N GLU A 29 -4.43 -5.28 9.26
CA GLU A 29 -3.23 -6.10 9.43
C GLU A 29 -2.68 -6.40 8.05
N ALA A 30 -1.35 -6.38 7.91
CA ALA A 30 -0.74 -6.56 6.61
C ALA A 30 0.55 -7.37 6.69
N GLN A 31 0.85 -8.08 5.61
CA GLN A 31 2.10 -8.80 5.44
C GLN A 31 2.58 -8.63 4.01
N VAL A 32 3.86 -8.31 3.86
CA VAL A 32 4.49 -8.19 2.55
C VAL A 32 4.55 -9.58 1.91
N THR A 33 4.00 -9.68 0.70
CA THR A 33 3.95 -10.94 -0.07
C THR A 33 4.90 -10.95 -1.24
N GLU A 34 5.32 -9.78 -1.74
CA GLU A 34 6.31 -9.66 -2.81
C GLU A 34 7.23 -8.49 -2.48
N TYR A 35 8.53 -8.71 -2.59
CA TYR A 35 9.52 -7.66 -2.38
C TYR A 35 10.68 -7.85 -3.34
N VAL A 36 10.83 -6.90 -4.28
CA VAL A 36 11.95 -6.83 -5.22
C VAL A 36 12.62 -5.48 -5.00
N PRO A 37 13.78 -5.46 -4.32
CA PRO A 37 14.45 -4.20 -4.02
C PRO A 37 14.92 -3.50 -5.29
N PRO A 38 15.16 -2.17 -5.23
CA PRO A 38 15.62 -1.43 -6.40
C PRO A 38 17.01 -1.90 -6.82
N VAL A 39 17.13 -2.20 -8.12
CA VAL A 39 18.37 -2.57 -8.78
C VAL A 39 18.45 -1.76 -10.06
N GLU A 40 19.64 -1.24 -10.37
CA GLU A 40 19.84 -0.42 -11.55
C GLU A 40 19.38 -1.16 -12.81
N GLY A 41 18.56 -0.47 -13.61
CA GLY A 41 18.02 -1.02 -14.85
C GLY A 41 16.80 -1.93 -14.68
N GLU A 42 16.33 -2.14 -13.45
CA GLU A 42 15.17 -2.99 -13.18
C GLU A 42 14.15 -2.25 -12.31
N ALA A 43 12.88 -2.59 -12.47
CA ALA A 43 11.82 -2.02 -11.64
C ALA A 43 11.85 -2.61 -10.23
N ALA A 44 11.64 -1.77 -9.23
CA ALA A 44 11.43 -2.22 -7.86
C ALA A 44 9.95 -2.51 -7.65
N ARG A 45 9.63 -3.51 -6.85
CA ARG A 45 8.26 -3.96 -6.62
C ARG A 45 8.04 -4.29 -5.15
N ILE A 46 6.88 -3.93 -4.64
CA ILE A 46 6.42 -4.38 -3.33
C ILE A 46 4.91 -4.60 -3.38
N ALA A 47 4.47 -5.67 -2.76
CA ALA A 47 3.05 -5.94 -2.59
C ALA A 47 2.81 -6.49 -1.20
N TRP A 48 1.64 -6.20 -0.64
CA TRP A 48 1.24 -6.80 0.62
C TRP A 48 -0.21 -7.28 0.56
N HIS A 49 -0.50 -8.30 1.36
CA HIS A 49 -1.83 -8.72 1.68
C HIS A 49 -2.24 -8.01 2.96
N GLY A 50 -3.31 -7.26 2.91
CA GLY A 50 -3.92 -6.63 4.07
C GLY A 50 -5.27 -7.24 4.36
N TRP A 51 -5.68 -7.23 5.62
CA TRP A 51 -7.01 -7.71 5.98
C TRP A 51 -7.56 -6.96 7.18
N VAL A 52 -8.86 -6.85 7.21
CA VAL A 52 -9.62 -6.34 8.34
C VAL A 52 -10.37 -7.53 8.92
N GLU A 53 -10.14 -7.84 10.20
CA GLU A 53 -10.81 -8.93 10.87
C GLU A 53 -12.32 -8.68 10.93
N GLY A 54 -13.10 -9.76 10.82
CA GLY A 54 -14.53 -9.65 10.90
C GLY A 54 -15.24 -10.93 10.45
N ASP A 55 -16.56 -10.88 10.50
CA ASP A 55 -17.42 -11.96 10.02
C ASP A 55 -17.64 -11.85 8.50
N ALA A 56 -18.59 -12.62 7.96
CA ALA A 56 -18.88 -12.65 6.54
C ALA A 56 -19.27 -11.27 5.96
N ASN A 57 -19.78 -10.36 6.78
CA ASN A 57 -20.25 -9.03 6.35
C ASN A 57 -19.23 -7.92 6.57
N SER A 58 -18.24 -8.14 7.44
CA SER A 58 -17.27 -7.11 7.83
C SER A 58 -15.82 -7.45 7.46
N ARG A 59 -15.53 -8.68 7.09
CA ARG A 59 -14.19 -9.10 6.63
C ARG A 59 -13.84 -8.41 5.33
N LEU A 60 -12.63 -7.88 5.27
CA LEU A 60 -12.07 -7.27 4.07
C LEU A 60 -10.68 -7.86 3.82
N ASP A 61 -10.42 -8.28 2.61
CA ASP A 61 -9.11 -8.71 2.16
C ASP A 61 -8.63 -7.82 1.01
N VAL A 62 -7.38 -7.42 1.06
CA VAL A 62 -6.79 -6.44 0.14
C VAL A 62 -5.44 -6.96 -0.35
N ILE A 63 -5.21 -6.86 -1.65
CA ILE A 63 -3.87 -7.00 -2.21
C ILE A 63 -3.49 -5.63 -2.77
N HIS A 64 -2.44 -5.02 -2.23
CA HIS A 64 -1.97 -3.72 -2.67
C HIS A 64 -0.57 -3.89 -3.24
N ALA A 65 -0.41 -3.54 -4.50
CA ALA A 65 0.85 -3.69 -5.23
C ALA A 65 1.38 -2.33 -5.66
N TRP A 66 2.70 -2.19 -5.60
CA TRP A 66 3.42 -0.99 -6.01
C TRP A 66 4.56 -1.38 -6.95
N LEU A 67 4.72 -0.61 -8.02
CA LEU A 67 5.81 -0.74 -8.97
C LEU A 67 6.51 0.60 -9.11
N PHE A 68 7.84 0.59 -9.03
CA PHE A 68 8.67 1.78 -9.16
C PHE A 68 9.63 1.59 -10.33
N GLU A 69 9.51 2.45 -11.34
CA GLU A 69 10.33 2.37 -12.54
C GLU A 69 11.16 3.63 -12.71
N ASP A 70 12.45 3.47 -12.94
CA ASP A 70 13.31 4.59 -13.28
C ASP A 70 13.03 5.09 -14.69
N LEU A 71 12.91 6.40 -14.82
CA LEU A 71 12.75 7.09 -16.11
C LEU A 71 13.94 8.02 -16.35
N PRO A 72 14.22 8.37 -17.61
CA PRO A 72 15.27 9.34 -17.91
C PRO A 72 15.04 10.67 -17.21
N GLY A 73 16.13 11.37 -16.83
CA GLY A 73 16.06 12.69 -16.21
C GLY A 73 15.79 12.66 -14.72
N ASN A 74 16.25 11.64 -13.99
CA ASN A 74 16.05 11.48 -12.54
C ASN A 74 14.58 11.46 -12.14
N ARG A 75 13.74 10.88 -12.99
CA ARG A 75 12.31 10.70 -12.72
C ARG A 75 12.01 9.26 -12.37
N VAL A 76 10.96 9.05 -11.60
CA VAL A 76 10.49 7.73 -11.23
C VAL A 76 9.00 7.65 -11.56
N ARG A 77 8.59 6.59 -12.23
CA ARG A 77 7.17 6.29 -12.40
C ARG A 77 6.72 5.38 -11.29
N ILE A 78 5.65 5.78 -10.60
CA ILE A 78 5.05 5.00 -9.53
C ILE A 78 3.69 4.53 -10.01
N LEU A 79 3.50 3.21 -10.04
CA LEU A 79 2.22 2.60 -10.36
C LEU A 79 1.73 1.86 -9.12
N THR A 80 0.46 2.00 -8.81
CA THR A 80 -0.14 1.27 -7.72
C THR A 80 -1.45 0.64 -8.17
N GLN A 81 -1.74 -0.53 -7.64
CA GLN A 81 -2.97 -1.27 -7.90
C GLN A 81 -3.43 -1.93 -6.62
N GLU A 82 -4.72 -1.86 -6.37
CA GLU A 82 -5.30 -2.51 -5.21
C GLU A 82 -6.52 -3.33 -5.63
N SER A 83 -6.53 -4.58 -5.18
CA SER A 83 -7.69 -5.46 -5.31
C SER A 83 -8.28 -5.69 -3.93
N GLN A 84 -9.59 -5.56 -3.82
CA GLN A 84 -10.30 -5.74 -2.56
C GLN A 84 -11.37 -6.81 -2.71
N LYS A 85 -11.57 -7.58 -1.65
CA LYS A 85 -12.56 -8.64 -1.61
C LYS A 85 -13.28 -8.62 -0.27
N GLY A 86 -14.62 -8.73 -0.32
CA GLY A 86 -15.47 -8.71 0.86
C GLY A 86 -16.64 -7.76 0.69
N VAL A 87 -17.61 -7.84 1.60
CA VAL A 87 -18.80 -6.98 1.55
C VAL A 87 -18.43 -5.49 1.63
N PRO A 88 -17.52 -5.04 2.52
CA PRO A 88 -17.13 -3.62 2.53
C PRO A 88 -16.56 -3.14 1.20
N ALA A 89 -15.82 -4.00 0.48
CA ALA A 89 -15.29 -3.65 -0.83
C ALA A 89 -16.41 -3.44 -1.85
N GLN A 90 -17.44 -4.26 -1.81
CA GLN A 90 -18.59 -4.12 -2.70
C GLN A 90 -19.34 -2.81 -2.42
N GLU A 91 -19.48 -2.41 -1.18
CA GLU A 91 -20.09 -1.16 -0.79
C GLU A 91 -19.29 0.04 -1.29
N LEU A 92 -17.96 0.02 -1.16
CA LEU A 92 -17.10 1.07 -1.67
C LEU A 92 -17.22 1.21 -3.19
N ALA A 93 -17.30 0.09 -3.90
CA ALA A 93 -17.42 0.09 -5.36
C ALA A 93 -18.70 0.76 -5.85
N ARG A 94 -19.75 0.79 -5.02
CA ARG A 94 -21.02 1.44 -5.34
C ARG A 94 -21.06 2.91 -4.96
N THR A 95 -20.09 3.41 -4.22
CA THR A 95 -20.02 4.79 -3.76
C THR A 95 -19.50 5.69 -4.88
N VAL A 96 -20.18 6.80 -5.13
CA VAL A 96 -19.78 7.75 -6.18
C VAL A 96 -19.68 9.15 -5.55
N PRO A 97 -18.49 9.79 -5.59
CA PRO A 97 -17.22 9.25 -6.07
C PRO A 97 -16.67 8.16 -5.15
N ASN A 98 -15.92 7.22 -5.72
CA ASN A 98 -15.30 6.17 -4.94
C ASN A 98 -14.15 6.77 -4.11
N PRO A 99 -14.19 6.70 -2.76
CA PRO A 99 -13.17 7.33 -1.92
C PRO A 99 -11.78 6.73 -2.08
N MET A 100 -11.66 5.50 -2.60
CA MET A 100 -10.35 4.87 -2.84
C MET A 100 -9.52 5.61 -3.88
N ILE A 101 -10.16 6.25 -4.86
CA ILE A 101 -9.45 7.03 -5.88
C ILE A 101 -8.69 8.18 -5.23
N ASN A 102 -9.35 8.96 -4.41
CA ASN A 102 -8.73 10.08 -3.71
C ASN A 102 -7.71 9.61 -2.68
N GLY A 103 -8.00 8.52 -1.96
CA GLY A 103 -7.09 7.95 -0.99
C GLY A 103 -5.78 7.49 -1.61
N HIS A 104 -5.83 6.80 -2.76
CA HIS A 104 -4.64 6.38 -3.49
C HIS A 104 -3.84 7.59 -3.98
N GLN A 105 -4.52 8.64 -4.45
CA GLN A 105 -3.84 9.86 -4.88
C GLN A 105 -3.10 10.52 -3.71
N GLU A 106 -3.70 10.58 -2.55
CA GLU A 106 -3.06 11.11 -1.35
C GLU A 106 -1.82 10.31 -0.94
N TRP A 107 -1.88 8.99 -1.05
CA TRP A 107 -0.74 8.12 -0.76
C TRP A 107 0.42 8.40 -1.71
N ILE A 108 0.14 8.51 -3.01
CA ILE A 108 1.17 8.78 -4.02
C ILE A 108 1.80 10.15 -3.77
N VAL A 109 1.01 11.17 -3.52
CA VAL A 109 1.51 12.53 -3.22
C VAL A 109 2.35 12.52 -1.93
N GLY A 110 1.87 11.85 -0.89
CA GLY A 110 2.60 11.72 0.37
C GLY A 110 3.94 11.02 0.19
N LEU A 111 3.97 9.95 -0.59
CA LEU A 111 5.20 9.22 -0.88
C LEU A 111 6.20 10.08 -1.66
N ALA A 112 5.73 10.80 -2.68
CA ALA A 112 6.58 11.69 -3.47
C ALA A 112 7.17 12.80 -2.60
N ASN A 113 6.37 13.41 -1.74
CA ASN A 113 6.84 14.46 -0.82
C ASN A 113 7.85 13.92 0.19
N ALA A 114 7.63 12.73 0.72
CA ALA A 114 8.57 12.10 1.65
C ALA A 114 9.91 11.81 0.97
N ALA A 115 9.88 11.35 -0.28
CA ALA A 115 11.08 11.08 -1.07
C ALA A 115 11.88 12.36 -1.33
N LEU A 116 11.20 13.47 -1.65
CA LEU A 116 11.85 14.77 -1.85
C LEU A 116 12.49 15.28 -0.56
N LYS A 117 11.85 15.11 0.58
CA LYS A 117 12.44 15.46 1.87
C LYS A 117 13.69 14.65 2.20
N ALA A 118 13.68 13.35 1.88
CA ALA A 118 14.81 12.47 2.12
C ALA A 118 16.03 12.84 1.27
N ARG A 119 15.80 13.45 0.12
CA ARG A 119 16.89 13.94 -0.75
C ARG A 119 17.57 15.20 -0.21
N GLY A 120 16.94 15.83 0.72
CA GLY A 120 17.47 17.02 1.32
C GLY A 120 16.99 18.29 0.77
#